data_915463881799f9ac58fc9dc0dd3feed8
#
_entry.id   915463881799f9ac58fc9dc0dd3feed8
#
_cell.length_a   1.000
_cell.length_b   1.000
_cell.length_c   1.000
_cell.angle_alpha   90.00
_cell.angle_beta   90.00
_cell.angle_gamma   90.00
#
_symmetry.space_group_name_H-M   'P 1'
#
loop_
_entity.id
_entity.type
_entity.pdbx_description
1 polymer ?
#
loop_
_entity_poly.entity_id
_entity_poly.type
_entity_poly.pdbx_seq_one_letter_code
_entity_poly.pdbx_strand_id
1 'polypeptide(L)'
;MKYLLLIFLITTSVVLLVPSVTDAQDQNRVTILYDAFGKPSSLQKDWGFAALIEYGGKRILFDTGNNADIFARNVKALKIDLKRLDFVVISHRHGDHTSGLNYLLTINPGVKIYVPKETYGVFGSSLPGTFYRRAEPLPPDMRYFGGVPPEAIRHGTPWTKANFLYVDSLTEVAPGIYLISTVSQTPGTLELRELSLAVKTPHGLILTTGCSHPGIEKILDAAAAVDKHVHLIFGGLHLVTTPDAEIERITIALREKWKVDVIAPGHCTGEPAFAALQKVFGERYLYAGLGTILKLP
;
A
#
# COMPACT_ATOMS: atom_id res chain seq x y z
N MET A 1 3.02 -2.08 84.33
CA MET A 1 3.59 -2.50 83.05
C MET A 1 2.60 -2.14 81.96
N LYS A 2 2.84 -1.06 81.20
CA LYS A 2 2.02 -0.63 80.08
C LYS A 2 2.80 -0.97 78.77
N TYR A 3 2.24 -1.87 77.97
CA TYR A 3 2.83 -2.21 76.65
C TYR A 3 2.32 -1.23 75.61
N LEU A 4 3.27 -0.50 74.97
CA LEU A 4 3.01 0.38 73.87
C LEU A 4 3.13 -0.42 72.56
N LEU A 5 2.03 -0.58 71.82
CA LEU A 5 2.00 -1.27 70.54
C LEU A 5 2.31 -0.24 69.43
N LEU A 6 3.46 -0.39 68.78
CA LEU A 6 3.87 0.43 67.65
C LEU A 6 3.34 -0.22 66.37
N ILE A 7 2.37 0.45 65.70
CA ILE A 7 1.86 0.00 64.40
C ILE A 7 2.70 0.65 63.29
N PHE A 8 3.48 -0.12 62.55
CA PHE A 8 4.17 0.32 61.35
C PHE A 8 3.20 0.27 60.14
N LEU A 9 2.81 1.46 59.62
CA LEU A 9 2.13 1.56 58.32
C LEU A 9 3.16 1.46 57.20
N ILE A 10 3.14 0.37 56.46
CA ILE A 10 3.90 0.23 55.21
C ILE A 10 3.04 0.79 54.06
N THR A 11 3.39 1.97 53.61
CA THR A 11 2.81 2.56 52.37
C THR A 11 3.52 1.98 51.16
N THR A 12 2.89 1.05 50.46
CA THR A 12 3.35 0.57 49.13
C THR A 12 2.98 1.61 48.06
N SER A 13 4.00 2.35 47.58
CA SER A 13 3.84 3.22 46.42
C SER A 13 3.82 2.38 45.15
N VAL A 14 2.67 2.28 44.51
CA VAL A 14 2.53 1.71 43.17
C VAL A 14 3.06 2.74 42.16
N VAL A 15 4.25 2.52 41.61
CA VAL A 15 4.78 3.31 40.50
C VAL A 15 4.09 2.79 39.23
N LEU A 16 3.12 3.52 38.72
CA LEU A 16 2.58 3.33 37.37
C LEU A 16 3.65 3.78 36.36
N LEU A 17 4.34 2.82 35.73
CA LEU A 17 5.17 3.06 34.57
C LEU A 17 4.26 3.45 33.40
N VAL A 18 4.09 4.75 33.19
CA VAL A 18 3.52 5.28 31.94
C VAL A 18 4.64 5.19 30.90
N PRO A 19 4.47 4.44 29.79
CA PRO A 19 5.48 4.43 28.73
C PRO A 19 5.72 5.85 28.23
N SER A 20 6.98 6.25 28.13
CA SER A 20 7.35 7.58 27.68
C SER A 20 6.91 7.79 26.23
N VAL A 21 6.43 8.97 25.89
CA VAL A 21 6.03 9.35 24.51
C VAL A 21 7.19 9.14 23.51
N THR A 22 8.43 9.19 23.96
CA THR A 22 9.63 8.89 23.18
C THR A 22 9.73 7.44 22.70
N ASP A 23 9.25 6.45 23.47
CA ASP A 23 9.24 5.04 23.08
C ASP A 23 8.23 4.74 21.95
N ALA A 24 7.16 5.50 21.85
CA ALA A 24 6.16 5.31 20.80
C ALA A 24 6.62 5.91 19.45
N GLN A 25 7.37 7.01 19.45
CA GLN A 25 7.89 7.66 18.24
C GLN A 25 9.06 6.86 17.61
N ASP A 26 9.89 6.18 18.41
CA ASP A 26 10.97 5.33 17.90
C ASP A 26 10.46 4.04 17.20
N GLN A 27 9.16 3.75 17.28
CA GLN A 27 8.52 2.61 16.64
C GLN A 27 7.87 2.93 15.28
N ASN A 28 7.71 4.21 14.93
CA ASN A 28 7.12 4.59 13.64
C ASN A 28 8.14 4.38 12.51
N ARG A 29 7.83 3.46 11.60
CA ARG A 29 8.75 3.11 10.50
C ARG A 29 8.05 2.42 9.34
N VAL A 30 8.72 2.42 8.20
CA VAL A 30 8.38 1.57 7.05
C VAL A 30 9.53 0.59 6.83
N THR A 31 9.22 -0.68 6.63
CA THR A 31 10.18 -1.70 6.20
C THR A 31 9.80 -2.19 4.81
N ILE A 32 10.68 -2.05 3.82
CA ILE A 32 10.45 -2.54 2.46
C ILE A 32 10.71 -4.05 2.43
N LEU A 33 9.64 -4.81 2.14
CA LEU A 33 9.66 -6.28 2.19
C LEU A 33 9.87 -6.91 0.80
N TYR A 34 9.56 -6.17 -0.27
CA TYR A 34 9.62 -6.67 -1.63
C TYR A 34 9.90 -5.53 -2.60
N ASP A 35 10.94 -5.66 -3.41
CA ASP A 35 11.28 -4.74 -4.49
C ASP A 35 12.30 -5.39 -5.44
N ALA A 36 12.41 -4.86 -6.67
CA ALA A 36 13.36 -5.32 -7.69
C ALA A 36 14.80 -4.84 -7.44
N PHE A 37 15.00 -3.85 -6.58
CA PHE A 37 16.33 -3.33 -6.23
C PHE A 37 16.54 -3.32 -4.71
N GLY A 38 17.79 -3.32 -4.31
CA GLY A 38 18.16 -3.36 -2.89
C GLY A 38 19.67 -3.56 -2.73
N LYS A 39 20.20 -3.20 -1.56
CA LYS A 39 21.60 -3.46 -1.20
C LYS A 39 21.87 -4.98 -1.19
N PRO A 40 23.12 -5.42 -1.37
CA PRO A 40 23.48 -6.82 -1.20
C PRO A 40 23.04 -7.34 0.18
N SER A 41 22.30 -8.44 0.21
CA SER A 41 21.76 -9.05 1.43
C SER A 41 21.31 -10.49 1.14
N SER A 42 20.80 -11.20 2.14
CA SER A 42 20.15 -12.50 1.98
C SER A 42 18.72 -12.42 1.44
N LEU A 43 18.18 -11.20 1.25
CA LEU A 43 16.83 -10.99 0.72
C LEU A 43 16.82 -11.20 -0.79
N GLN A 44 15.74 -11.79 -1.28
CA GLN A 44 15.57 -12.07 -2.71
C GLN A 44 14.81 -10.94 -3.38
N LYS A 45 15.44 -10.31 -4.38
CA LYS A 45 14.84 -9.27 -5.23
C LYS A 45 13.95 -9.91 -6.28
N ASP A 46 12.85 -9.27 -6.59
CA ASP A 46 11.97 -9.64 -7.70
C ASP A 46 11.09 -8.44 -8.04
N TRP A 47 10.52 -8.42 -9.25
CA TRP A 47 9.61 -7.37 -9.68
C TRP A 47 8.33 -7.40 -8.85
N GLY A 48 7.97 -6.29 -8.21
CA GLY A 48 6.79 -6.14 -7.36
C GLY A 48 7.06 -5.27 -6.15
N PHE A 49 6.04 -5.02 -5.35
CA PHE A 49 6.13 -4.17 -4.17
C PHE A 49 5.45 -4.78 -2.94
N ALA A 50 6.07 -4.63 -1.78
CA ALA A 50 5.44 -4.81 -0.49
C ALA A 50 6.18 -4.02 0.59
N ALA A 51 5.43 -3.40 1.51
CA ALA A 51 5.98 -2.67 2.64
C ALA A 51 5.18 -2.93 3.92
N LEU A 52 5.87 -3.07 5.05
CA LEU A 52 5.26 -3.03 6.37
C LEU A 52 5.38 -1.62 6.92
N ILE A 53 4.24 -1.02 7.24
CA ILE A 53 4.13 0.32 7.84
C ILE A 53 3.73 0.13 9.29
N GLU A 54 4.58 0.59 10.20
CA GLU A 54 4.32 0.62 11.63
C GLU A 54 4.18 2.08 12.05
N TYR A 55 2.98 2.50 12.42
CA TYR A 55 2.70 3.90 12.77
C TYR A 55 1.57 3.99 13.80
N GLY A 56 1.79 4.77 14.87
CA GLY A 56 0.77 4.99 15.91
C GLY A 56 0.28 3.70 16.57
N GLY A 57 1.15 2.71 16.71
CA GLY A 57 0.82 1.38 17.24
C GLY A 57 0.11 0.45 16.25
N LYS A 58 -0.16 0.91 15.01
CA LYS A 58 -0.74 0.09 13.93
C LYS A 58 0.35 -0.59 13.11
N ARG A 59 0.05 -1.80 12.67
CA ARG A 59 0.90 -2.61 11.79
C ARG A 59 0.13 -2.92 10.51
N ILE A 60 0.52 -2.26 9.43
CA ILE A 60 -0.17 -2.26 8.15
C ILE A 60 0.73 -2.88 7.10
N LEU A 61 0.28 -3.95 6.46
CA LEU A 61 0.95 -4.46 5.26
C LEU A 61 0.35 -3.79 4.03
N PHE A 62 1.19 -3.15 3.24
CA PHE A 62 0.80 -2.53 1.97
C PHE A 62 1.40 -3.35 0.83
N ASP A 63 0.56 -3.98 0.00
CA ASP A 63 0.87 -4.94 -1.04
C ASP A 63 1.64 -6.20 -0.56
N THR A 64 1.83 -7.17 -1.46
CA THR A 64 2.39 -8.49 -1.11
C THR A 64 3.40 -9.03 -2.13
N GLY A 65 3.78 -8.24 -3.15
CA GLY A 65 4.75 -8.64 -4.17
C GLY A 65 4.22 -9.64 -5.20
N ASN A 66 5.11 -10.07 -6.08
CA ASN A 66 4.83 -10.85 -7.29
C ASN A 66 4.88 -12.37 -7.09
N ASN A 67 5.59 -12.84 -6.07
CA ASN A 67 5.82 -14.25 -5.84
C ASN A 67 5.67 -14.59 -4.36
N ALA A 68 4.76 -15.53 -4.06
CA ALA A 68 4.43 -15.91 -2.68
C ALA A 68 5.62 -16.52 -1.92
N ASP A 69 6.48 -17.30 -2.58
CA ASP A 69 7.63 -17.94 -1.95
C ASP A 69 8.74 -16.92 -1.66
N ILE A 70 8.97 -15.97 -2.57
CA ILE A 70 9.93 -14.88 -2.37
C ILE A 70 9.44 -13.98 -1.24
N PHE A 71 8.17 -13.59 -1.24
CA PHE A 71 7.56 -12.82 -0.17
C PHE A 71 7.72 -13.53 1.19
N ALA A 72 7.42 -14.85 1.24
CA ALA A 72 7.58 -15.66 2.46
C ALA A 72 9.03 -15.67 2.96
N ARG A 73 10.01 -15.85 2.06
CA ARG A 73 11.45 -15.85 2.40
C ARG A 73 11.89 -14.51 2.97
N ASN A 74 11.53 -13.41 2.31
CA ASN A 74 11.90 -12.07 2.75
C ASN A 74 11.27 -11.73 4.11
N VAL A 75 9.97 -12.01 4.29
CA VAL A 75 9.26 -11.82 5.56
C VAL A 75 9.92 -12.59 6.70
N LYS A 76 10.30 -13.86 6.45
CA LYS A 76 11.01 -14.69 7.45
C LYS A 76 12.40 -14.15 7.75
N ALA A 77 13.16 -13.77 6.72
CA ALA A 77 14.53 -13.22 6.89
C ALA A 77 14.51 -11.90 7.67
N LEU A 78 13.50 -11.06 7.45
CA LEU A 78 13.28 -9.80 8.16
C LEU A 78 12.59 -10.00 9.54
N LYS A 79 12.25 -11.24 9.91
CA LYS A 79 11.56 -11.61 11.16
C LYS A 79 10.25 -10.87 11.36
N ILE A 80 9.51 -10.64 10.29
CA ILE A 80 8.19 -9.97 10.33
C ILE A 80 7.12 -10.98 10.73
N ASP A 81 6.38 -10.67 11.78
CA ASP A 81 5.22 -11.46 12.22
C ASP A 81 3.93 -10.98 11.53
N LEU A 82 3.49 -11.71 10.51
CA LEU A 82 2.27 -11.41 9.75
C LEU A 82 0.97 -11.71 10.53
N LYS A 83 1.03 -12.43 11.67
CA LYS A 83 -0.15 -12.67 12.52
C LYS A 83 -0.55 -11.41 13.30
N ARG A 84 0.38 -10.46 13.47
CA ARG A 84 0.19 -9.23 14.22
C ARG A 84 -0.19 -8.02 13.35
N LEU A 85 -0.71 -8.24 12.15
CA LEU A 85 -1.21 -7.16 11.30
C LEU A 85 -2.57 -6.69 11.80
N ASP A 86 -2.78 -5.37 11.86
CA ASP A 86 -4.10 -4.78 12.09
C ASP A 86 -4.95 -4.91 10.83
N PHE A 87 -4.35 -4.67 9.66
CA PHE A 87 -4.97 -4.85 8.35
C PHE A 87 -3.92 -4.85 7.22
N VAL A 88 -4.40 -5.20 6.04
CA VAL A 88 -3.65 -5.18 4.78
C VAL A 88 -4.32 -4.21 3.82
N VAL A 89 -3.54 -3.55 2.99
CA VAL A 89 -4.02 -2.76 1.86
C VAL A 89 -3.42 -3.36 0.59
N ILE A 90 -4.25 -3.72 -0.37
CA ILE A 90 -3.82 -4.04 -1.73
C ILE A 90 -4.12 -2.82 -2.59
N SER A 91 -3.06 -2.26 -3.14
CA SER A 91 -3.16 -1.03 -3.92
C SER A 91 -4.02 -1.21 -5.18
N HIS A 92 -3.79 -2.27 -5.94
CA HIS A 92 -4.52 -2.59 -7.17
C HIS A 92 -4.40 -4.07 -7.56
N ARG A 93 -5.06 -4.49 -8.64
CA ARG A 93 -5.22 -5.90 -9.03
C ARG A 93 -4.02 -6.57 -9.69
N HIS A 94 -2.94 -5.88 -10.01
CA HIS A 94 -1.82 -6.50 -10.70
C HIS A 94 -1.11 -7.56 -9.84
N GLY A 95 -0.62 -8.61 -10.50
CA GLY A 95 -0.06 -9.78 -9.83
C GLY A 95 1.17 -9.48 -8.98
N ASP A 96 1.97 -8.50 -9.39
CA ASP A 96 3.16 -8.04 -8.70
C ASP A 96 2.90 -7.26 -7.40
N HIS A 97 1.60 -7.09 -7.05
CA HIS A 97 1.14 -6.55 -5.76
C HIS A 97 0.30 -7.54 -4.96
N THR A 98 -0.26 -8.56 -5.62
CA THR A 98 -1.28 -9.44 -5.03
C THR A 98 -0.81 -10.87 -4.77
N SER A 99 0.22 -11.36 -5.47
CA SER A 99 0.56 -12.79 -5.48
C SER A 99 0.98 -13.34 -4.11
N GLY A 100 1.58 -12.51 -3.25
CA GLY A 100 1.95 -12.90 -1.88
C GLY A 100 0.75 -13.14 -0.97
N LEU A 101 -0.49 -12.75 -1.36
CA LEU A 101 -1.71 -13.11 -0.64
C LEU A 101 -1.84 -14.62 -0.47
N ASN A 102 -1.35 -15.41 -1.42
CA ASN A 102 -1.35 -16.86 -1.33
C ASN A 102 -0.60 -17.35 -0.08
N TYR A 103 0.53 -16.73 0.28
CA TYR A 103 1.26 -17.06 1.50
C TYR A 103 0.61 -16.40 2.73
N LEU A 104 0.29 -15.11 2.66
CA LEU A 104 -0.30 -14.36 3.77
C LEU A 104 -1.52 -15.07 4.35
N LEU A 105 -2.45 -15.52 3.50
CA LEU A 105 -3.69 -16.16 3.91
C LEU A 105 -3.49 -17.55 4.54
N THR A 106 -2.35 -18.20 4.32
CA THR A 106 -1.99 -19.43 5.08
C THR A 106 -1.58 -19.10 6.52
N ILE A 107 -1.06 -17.90 6.77
CA ILE A 107 -0.53 -17.48 8.07
C ILE A 107 -1.59 -16.71 8.87
N ASN A 108 -2.37 -15.85 8.20
CA ASN A 108 -3.38 -15.01 8.82
C ASN A 108 -4.66 -14.97 7.95
N PRO A 109 -5.45 -16.05 7.92
CA PRO A 109 -6.62 -16.17 7.03
C PRO A 109 -7.75 -15.20 7.34
N GLY A 110 -7.82 -14.67 8.55
CA GLY A 110 -8.87 -13.75 8.99
C GLY A 110 -8.50 -12.26 8.89
N VAL A 111 -7.30 -11.93 8.45
CA VAL A 111 -6.86 -10.54 8.38
C VAL A 111 -7.78 -9.71 7.48
N LYS A 112 -8.10 -8.48 7.90
CA LYS A 112 -8.84 -7.52 7.07
C LYS A 112 -7.96 -7.07 5.91
N ILE A 113 -8.49 -7.11 4.69
CA ILE A 113 -7.75 -6.71 3.49
C ILE A 113 -8.58 -5.67 2.75
N TYR A 114 -8.13 -4.42 2.77
CA TYR A 114 -8.72 -3.35 1.97
C TYR A 114 -8.27 -3.48 0.53
N VAL A 115 -9.22 -3.49 -0.39
CA VAL A 115 -8.99 -3.66 -1.84
C VAL A 115 -9.80 -2.63 -2.62
N PRO A 116 -9.36 -2.24 -3.83
CA PRO A 116 -10.16 -1.35 -4.65
C PRO A 116 -11.47 -2.01 -5.07
N LYS A 117 -12.57 -1.25 -5.00
CA LYS A 117 -13.86 -1.65 -5.56
C LYS A 117 -13.88 -1.26 -7.03
N GLU A 118 -13.58 -2.20 -7.88
CA GLU A 118 -13.57 -2.02 -9.32
C GLU A 118 -14.87 -2.54 -9.95
N THR A 119 -15.24 -1.96 -11.08
CA THR A 119 -16.32 -2.49 -11.92
C THR A 119 -15.94 -3.84 -12.51
N TYR A 120 -14.65 -4.00 -12.86
CA TYR A 120 -14.07 -5.22 -13.41
C TYR A 120 -12.74 -5.52 -12.71
N GLY A 121 -12.61 -6.68 -12.10
CA GLY A 121 -11.35 -7.03 -11.42
C GLY A 121 -11.39 -8.33 -10.65
N VAL A 122 -10.30 -8.68 -10.01
CA VAL A 122 -10.11 -9.98 -9.35
C VAL A 122 -10.70 -10.07 -7.94
N PHE A 123 -11.19 -8.96 -7.39
CA PHE A 123 -11.69 -8.90 -6.02
C PHE A 123 -13.20 -9.15 -5.90
N GLY A 124 -13.81 -9.89 -6.83
CA GLY A 124 -15.21 -10.31 -6.75
C GLY A 124 -16.19 -9.42 -7.52
N SER A 125 -15.70 -8.54 -8.38
CA SER A 125 -16.52 -7.80 -9.33
C SER A 125 -17.08 -8.72 -10.42
N SER A 126 -18.07 -8.24 -11.14
CA SER A 126 -18.69 -8.96 -12.26
C SER A 126 -18.65 -8.11 -13.53
N LEU A 127 -18.66 -8.77 -14.69
CA LEU A 127 -18.83 -8.12 -15.99
C LEU A 127 -20.32 -8.00 -16.28
N PRO A 128 -20.82 -6.89 -16.90
CA PRO A 128 -22.18 -6.85 -17.43
C PRO A 128 -22.34 -7.93 -18.50
N GLY A 129 -23.50 -8.56 -18.58
CA GLY A 129 -23.80 -9.57 -19.61
C GLY A 129 -23.64 -9.05 -21.03
N THR A 130 -23.59 -7.74 -21.21
CA THR A 130 -23.41 -7.06 -22.50
C THR A 130 -21.99 -6.59 -22.79
N PHE A 131 -20.99 -7.01 -21.99
CA PHE A 131 -19.59 -6.52 -22.12
C PHE A 131 -18.93 -6.87 -23.46
N TYR A 132 -19.44 -7.89 -24.18
CA TYR A 132 -18.92 -8.33 -25.46
C TYR A 132 -19.79 -7.90 -26.62
N ARG A 133 -19.18 -7.79 -27.81
CA ARG A 133 -19.93 -7.53 -29.06
C ARG A 133 -20.64 -8.80 -29.50
N ARG A 134 -21.87 -8.66 -30.05
CA ARG A 134 -22.64 -9.75 -30.59
C ARG A 134 -22.58 -9.77 -32.11
N ALA A 135 -22.79 -10.94 -32.69
CA ALA A 135 -22.97 -11.14 -34.14
C ALA A 135 -24.27 -11.91 -34.38
N GLU A 136 -25.32 -11.20 -34.81
CA GLU A 136 -26.64 -11.76 -35.01
C GLU A 136 -26.73 -12.92 -36.03
N PRO A 137 -25.89 -12.95 -37.10
CA PRO A 137 -25.94 -14.07 -38.07
C PRO A 137 -25.42 -15.39 -37.53
N LEU A 138 -24.76 -15.42 -36.35
CA LEU A 138 -24.22 -16.67 -35.79
C LEU A 138 -25.36 -17.58 -35.30
N PRO A 139 -25.27 -18.91 -35.52
CA PRO A 139 -26.21 -19.87 -34.95
C PRO A 139 -26.09 -19.90 -33.42
N PRO A 140 -27.14 -20.29 -32.67
CA PRO A 140 -27.15 -20.23 -31.20
C PRO A 140 -26.01 -20.98 -30.51
N ASP A 141 -25.57 -22.09 -31.06
CA ASP A 141 -24.45 -22.92 -30.54
C ASP A 141 -23.08 -22.25 -30.69
N MET A 142 -22.97 -21.20 -31.51
CA MET A 142 -21.78 -20.36 -31.65
C MET A 142 -21.90 -19.03 -30.89
N ARG A 143 -23.02 -18.78 -30.23
CA ARG A 143 -23.23 -17.55 -29.44
C ARG A 143 -22.93 -17.81 -27.96
N TYR A 144 -22.28 -16.86 -27.32
CA TYR A 144 -22.13 -16.93 -25.87
C TYR A 144 -23.50 -17.01 -25.18
N PHE A 145 -23.65 -17.98 -24.26
CA PHE A 145 -24.91 -18.26 -23.57
C PHE A 145 -26.10 -18.55 -24.50
N GLY A 146 -25.87 -19.12 -25.67
CA GLY A 146 -26.90 -19.37 -26.67
C GLY A 146 -27.59 -18.10 -27.18
N GLY A 147 -26.97 -16.93 -27.04
CA GLY A 147 -27.51 -15.63 -27.42
C GLY A 147 -28.29 -14.91 -26.32
N VAL A 148 -28.48 -15.53 -25.14
CA VAL A 148 -29.20 -14.96 -24.01
C VAL A 148 -28.27 -14.86 -22.80
N PRO A 149 -27.37 -13.83 -22.74
CA PRO A 149 -26.46 -13.69 -21.64
C PRO A 149 -27.18 -13.33 -20.33
N PRO A 150 -26.63 -13.72 -19.17
CA PRO A 150 -27.14 -13.28 -17.89
C PRO A 150 -26.94 -11.75 -17.74
N GLU A 151 -27.63 -11.15 -16.80
CA GLU A 151 -27.47 -9.72 -16.47
C GLU A 151 -26.01 -9.39 -16.13
N ALA A 152 -25.35 -10.28 -15.37
CA ALA A 152 -23.96 -10.17 -14.99
C ALA A 152 -23.24 -11.51 -15.09
N ILE A 153 -22.00 -11.47 -15.58
CA ILE A 153 -21.10 -12.61 -15.66
C ILE A 153 -20.12 -12.50 -14.51
N ARG A 154 -20.22 -13.41 -13.55
CA ARG A 154 -19.27 -13.48 -12.44
C ARG A 154 -17.97 -14.08 -12.94
N HIS A 155 -16.86 -13.37 -12.73
CA HIS A 155 -15.54 -13.96 -12.80
C HIS A 155 -15.00 -14.12 -11.38
N GLY A 156 -14.39 -15.27 -11.13
CA GLY A 156 -13.94 -15.62 -9.80
C GLY A 156 -12.88 -14.67 -9.28
N THR A 157 -12.86 -14.49 -7.96
CA THR A 157 -11.70 -13.94 -7.28
C THR A 157 -10.79 -15.10 -6.87
N PRO A 158 -9.46 -14.99 -7.05
CA PRO A 158 -8.51 -16.05 -6.66
C PRO A 158 -8.55 -16.38 -5.17
N TRP A 159 -9.04 -15.48 -4.33
CA TRP A 159 -9.05 -15.59 -2.87
C TRP A 159 -10.47 -15.49 -2.29
N THR A 160 -11.33 -16.43 -2.66
CA THR A 160 -12.77 -16.44 -2.30
C THR A 160 -13.05 -16.44 -0.80
N LYS A 161 -12.09 -16.84 0.03
CA LYS A 161 -12.22 -16.89 1.50
C LYS A 161 -11.54 -15.69 2.19
N ALA A 162 -10.91 -14.78 1.44
CA ALA A 162 -10.26 -13.61 2.00
C ALA A 162 -11.30 -12.62 2.55
N ASN A 163 -10.97 -11.97 3.65
CA ASN A 163 -11.80 -10.94 4.28
C ASN A 163 -11.59 -9.59 3.60
N PHE A 164 -12.10 -9.44 2.35
CA PHE A 164 -11.98 -8.24 1.56
C PHE A 164 -12.96 -7.15 2.00
N LEU A 165 -12.44 -5.93 2.16
CA LEU A 165 -13.16 -4.70 2.41
C LEU A 165 -12.96 -3.78 1.21
N TYR A 166 -14.03 -3.52 0.46
CA TYR A 166 -13.96 -2.80 -0.81
C TYR A 166 -13.98 -1.29 -0.61
N VAL A 167 -13.08 -0.57 -1.29
CA VAL A 167 -12.91 0.87 -1.19
C VAL A 167 -13.01 1.50 -2.58
N ASP A 168 -13.90 2.49 -2.74
CA ASP A 168 -14.12 3.25 -3.99
C ASP A 168 -14.01 4.77 -3.83
N SER A 169 -13.77 5.25 -2.62
CA SER A 169 -13.72 6.66 -2.26
C SER A 169 -12.71 6.91 -1.15
N LEU A 170 -12.46 8.16 -0.82
CA LEU A 170 -11.65 8.53 0.35
C LEU A 170 -12.28 7.92 1.62
N THR A 171 -11.52 7.09 2.32
CA THR A 171 -12.00 6.35 3.49
C THR A 171 -11.00 6.42 4.63
N GLU A 172 -11.41 6.90 5.80
CA GLU A 172 -10.61 6.78 7.03
C GLU A 172 -10.78 5.37 7.62
N VAL A 173 -9.69 4.60 7.66
CA VAL A 173 -9.69 3.18 8.10
C VAL A 173 -9.21 3.00 9.54
N ALA A 174 -8.52 3.98 10.07
CA ALA A 174 -8.14 4.13 11.46
C ALA A 174 -7.87 5.62 11.73
N PRO A 175 -7.86 6.09 12.99
CA PRO A 175 -7.64 7.51 13.30
C PRO A 175 -6.38 8.05 12.61
N GLY A 176 -6.56 9.02 11.71
CA GLY A 176 -5.48 9.65 10.94
C GLY A 176 -4.89 8.79 9.81
N ILE A 177 -5.48 7.64 9.51
CA ILE A 177 -5.03 6.74 8.43
C ILE A 177 -6.14 6.61 7.39
N TYR A 178 -5.83 7.02 6.16
CA TYR A 178 -6.79 7.15 5.06
C TYR A 178 -6.38 6.29 3.86
N LEU A 179 -7.37 5.76 3.16
CA LEU A 179 -7.22 5.20 1.83
C LEU A 179 -7.78 6.18 0.81
N ILE A 180 -6.95 6.53 -0.16
CA ILE A 180 -7.28 7.44 -1.25
C ILE A 180 -7.51 6.58 -2.49
N SER A 181 -8.73 6.61 -3.03
CA SER A 181 -9.10 5.84 -4.20
C SER A 181 -9.06 6.72 -5.45
N THR A 182 -8.22 6.36 -6.41
CA THR A 182 -8.10 7.04 -7.71
C THR A 182 -8.22 6.03 -8.85
N VAL A 183 -8.61 6.49 -10.04
CA VAL A 183 -8.83 5.64 -11.22
C VAL A 183 -7.88 6.08 -12.33
N SER A 184 -7.17 5.13 -12.92
CA SER A 184 -6.39 5.36 -14.15
C SER A 184 -7.33 5.68 -15.31
N GLN A 185 -6.93 6.65 -16.12
CA GLN A 185 -7.65 7.06 -17.33
C GLN A 185 -6.92 6.64 -18.60
N THR A 186 -5.96 5.69 -18.49
CA THR A 186 -5.21 5.20 -19.66
C THR A 186 -6.17 4.56 -20.66
N PRO A 187 -6.24 5.06 -21.92
CA PRO A 187 -7.14 4.52 -22.93
C PRO A 187 -6.85 3.05 -23.24
N GLY A 188 -7.92 2.30 -23.60
CA GLY A 188 -7.81 0.91 -24.06
C GLY A 188 -7.65 -0.13 -22.95
N THR A 189 -7.67 0.26 -21.69
CA THR A 189 -7.66 -0.65 -20.54
C THR A 189 -9.04 -0.69 -19.88
N LEU A 190 -9.33 -1.81 -19.23
CA LEU A 190 -10.45 -1.85 -18.27
C LEU A 190 -10.15 -0.86 -17.13
N GLU A 191 -11.20 -0.40 -16.45
CA GLU A 191 -11.05 0.43 -15.26
C GLU A 191 -9.98 -0.17 -14.33
N LEU A 192 -8.98 0.63 -14.01
CA LEU A 192 -7.95 0.30 -13.03
C LEU A 192 -8.02 1.30 -11.90
N ARG A 193 -8.61 0.87 -10.80
CA ARG A 193 -8.69 1.64 -9.56
C ARG A 193 -7.49 1.29 -8.68
N GLU A 194 -6.87 2.31 -8.12
CA GLU A 194 -5.72 2.17 -7.23
C GLU A 194 -5.98 2.87 -5.90
N LEU A 195 -5.60 2.21 -4.81
CA LEU A 195 -5.60 2.75 -3.46
C LEU A 195 -4.20 3.21 -3.09
N SER A 196 -4.09 4.43 -2.64
CA SER A 196 -2.91 4.94 -1.94
C SER A 196 -3.23 5.06 -0.45
N LEU A 197 -2.25 4.77 0.41
CA LEU A 197 -2.39 4.93 1.85
C LEU A 197 -1.79 6.27 2.28
N ALA A 198 -2.56 7.08 3.01
CA ALA A 198 -2.10 8.33 3.59
C ALA A 198 -2.18 8.27 5.12
N VAL A 199 -1.06 8.58 5.77
CA VAL A 199 -1.00 8.75 7.23
C VAL A 199 -0.84 10.23 7.53
N LYS A 200 -1.79 10.80 8.27
CA LYS A 200 -1.75 12.19 8.71
C LYS A 200 -0.85 12.32 9.95
N THR A 201 0.18 13.14 9.84
CA THR A 201 1.14 13.41 10.92
C THR A 201 1.20 14.91 11.25
N PRO A 202 1.82 15.31 12.37
CA PRO A 202 2.08 16.73 12.64
C PRO A 202 2.99 17.40 11.59
N HIS A 203 3.74 16.62 10.80
CA HIS A 203 4.65 17.12 9.77
C HIS A 203 4.03 17.12 8.35
N GLY A 204 2.76 16.75 8.20
CA GLY A 204 2.07 16.56 6.92
C GLY A 204 1.81 15.09 6.61
N LEU A 205 1.33 14.79 5.40
CA LEU A 205 1.01 13.42 4.98
C LEU A 205 2.25 12.58 4.70
N ILE A 206 2.22 11.34 5.14
CA ILE A 206 3.04 10.25 4.61
C ILE A 206 2.16 9.51 3.62
N LEU A 207 2.54 9.54 2.34
CA LEU A 207 1.78 8.95 1.24
C LEU A 207 2.51 7.71 0.70
N THR A 208 1.82 6.57 0.72
CA THR A 208 2.30 5.31 0.15
C THR A 208 1.56 5.02 -1.14
N THR A 209 2.28 4.71 -2.20
CA THR A 209 1.74 4.33 -3.51
C THR A 209 2.19 2.93 -3.91
N GLY A 210 1.32 2.18 -4.60
CA GLY A 210 1.70 0.90 -5.21
C GLY A 210 2.46 1.15 -6.51
N CYS A 211 1.73 1.57 -7.54
CA CYS A 211 2.29 1.93 -8.84
C CYS A 211 2.05 3.38 -9.24
N SER A 212 0.99 4.00 -8.78
CA SER A 212 0.54 5.31 -9.26
C SER A 212 0.03 5.28 -10.71
N HIS A 213 -0.67 4.23 -11.13
CA HIS A 213 -1.28 4.15 -12.47
C HIS A 213 -2.18 5.34 -12.83
N PRO A 214 -2.92 5.94 -11.89
CA PRO A 214 -3.68 7.17 -12.16
C PRO A 214 -2.81 8.40 -12.45
N GLY A 215 -1.50 8.32 -12.19
CA GLY A 215 -0.55 9.42 -12.15
C GLY A 215 -0.42 10.03 -10.76
N ILE A 216 0.84 10.25 -10.33
CA ILE A 216 1.13 10.76 -8.98
C ILE A 216 0.48 12.11 -8.70
N GLU A 217 0.43 13.02 -9.68
CA GLU A 217 -0.19 14.33 -9.52
C GLU A 217 -1.70 14.22 -9.22
N LYS A 218 -2.40 13.28 -9.85
CA LYS A 218 -3.83 13.03 -9.58
C LYS A 218 -4.06 12.42 -8.18
N ILE A 219 -3.12 11.60 -7.72
CA ILE A 219 -3.16 11.05 -6.36
C ILE A 219 -2.94 12.19 -5.36
N LEU A 220 -2.03 13.12 -5.62
CA LEU A 220 -1.78 14.29 -4.77
C LEU A 220 -2.97 15.24 -4.73
N ASP A 221 -3.65 15.48 -5.87
CA ASP A 221 -4.90 16.24 -5.90
C ASP A 221 -5.96 15.62 -4.99
N ALA A 222 -6.11 14.29 -5.03
CA ALA A 222 -7.05 13.59 -4.16
C ALA A 222 -6.61 13.60 -2.68
N ALA A 223 -5.30 13.49 -2.41
CA ALA A 223 -4.73 13.55 -1.06
C ALA A 223 -4.94 14.89 -0.38
N ALA A 224 -5.05 15.98 -1.16
CA ALA A 224 -5.29 17.33 -0.65
C ALA A 224 -6.63 17.47 0.12
N ALA A 225 -7.56 16.52 -0.03
CA ALA A 225 -8.78 16.45 0.78
C ALA A 225 -8.51 16.05 2.24
N VAL A 226 -7.37 15.36 2.51
CA VAL A 226 -6.93 15.00 3.87
C VAL A 226 -5.99 16.06 4.43
N ASP A 227 -4.97 16.40 3.66
CA ASP A 227 -4.03 17.48 3.98
C ASP A 227 -3.35 17.92 2.67
N LYS A 228 -3.08 19.23 2.55
CA LYS A 228 -2.39 19.78 1.38
C LYS A 228 -0.88 19.63 1.45
N HIS A 229 -0.34 19.42 2.63
CA HIS A 229 1.10 19.27 2.85
C HIS A 229 1.47 17.79 2.83
N VAL A 230 2.32 17.40 1.90
CA VAL A 230 2.86 16.04 1.79
C VAL A 230 4.32 16.04 2.25
N HIS A 231 4.54 15.43 3.41
CA HIS A 231 5.88 15.31 3.99
C HIS A 231 6.71 14.23 3.31
N LEU A 232 6.16 13.05 3.09
CA LEU A 232 6.89 11.93 2.49
C LEU A 232 6.02 11.20 1.47
N ILE A 233 6.59 10.91 0.29
CA ILE A 233 6.04 9.92 -0.64
C ILE A 233 7.00 8.75 -0.71
N PHE A 234 6.49 7.52 -0.59
CA PHE A 234 7.27 6.31 -0.87
C PHE A 234 6.46 5.28 -1.64
N GLY A 235 7.16 4.42 -2.41
CA GLY A 235 6.57 3.42 -3.30
C GLY A 235 6.73 3.74 -4.78
N GLY A 236 5.92 3.11 -5.64
CA GLY A 236 6.03 3.22 -7.10
C GLY A 236 5.38 4.47 -7.68
N LEU A 237 6.03 5.07 -8.69
CA LEU A 237 5.53 6.24 -9.42
C LEU A 237 5.17 5.94 -10.89
N HIS A 238 5.31 4.69 -11.33
CA HIS A 238 5.01 4.19 -12.67
C HIS A 238 5.64 4.98 -13.82
N LEU A 239 6.90 5.42 -13.64
CA LEU A 239 7.63 6.20 -14.65
C LEU A 239 8.60 5.35 -15.47
N VAL A 240 8.60 4.02 -15.28
CA VAL A 240 9.55 3.07 -15.89
C VAL A 240 9.55 3.09 -17.42
N THR A 241 8.42 3.46 -18.05
CA THR A 241 8.29 3.58 -19.51
C THR A 241 8.02 5.02 -19.97
N THR A 242 8.13 5.99 -19.06
CA THR A 242 7.82 7.39 -19.33
C THR A 242 9.00 8.05 -20.05
N PRO A 243 8.77 8.91 -21.08
CA PRO A 243 9.82 9.66 -21.74
C PRO A 243 10.56 10.62 -20.79
N ASP A 244 11.86 10.83 -21.00
CA ASP A 244 12.73 11.63 -20.12
C ASP A 244 12.19 13.04 -19.86
N ALA A 245 11.68 13.72 -20.89
CA ALA A 245 11.10 15.06 -20.74
C ALA A 245 9.90 15.09 -19.76
N GLU A 246 9.08 14.06 -19.77
CA GLU A 246 7.94 13.94 -18.85
C GLU A 246 8.39 13.53 -17.44
N ILE A 247 9.41 12.68 -17.33
CA ILE A 247 10.06 12.38 -16.04
C ILE A 247 10.57 13.67 -15.40
N GLU A 248 11.30 14.49 -16.17
CA GLU A 248 11.83 15.76 -15.68
C GLU A 248 10.70 16.71 -15.24
N ARG A 249 9.65 16.86 -16.05
CA ARG A 249 8.48 17.67 -15.73
C ARG A 249 7.82 17.24 -14.40
N ILE A 250 7.54 15.94 -14.27
CA ILE A 250 6.90 15.38 -13.05
C ILE A 250 7.81 15.60 -11.84
N THR A 251 9.10 15.33 -11.97
CA THR A 251 10.06 15.45 -10.89
C THR A 251 10.15 16.89 -10.36
N ILE A 252 10.20 17.88 -11.28
CA ILE A 252 10.17 19.30 -10.93
C ILE A 252 8.82 19.66 -10.30
N ALA A 253 7.70 19.18 -10.85
CA ALA A 253 6.38 19.45 -10.32
C ALA A 253 6.21 18.94 -8.88
N LEU A 254 6.70 17.74 -8.56
CA LEU A 254 6.68 17.20 -7.20
C LEU A 254 7.38 18.14 -6.22
N ARG A 255 8.49 18.71 -6.61
CA ARG A 255 9.29 19.61 -5.77
C ARG A 255 8.73 21.02 -5.70
N GLU A 256 8.37 21.62 -6.85
CA GLU A 256 8.07 23.04 -6.96
C GLU A 256 6.58 23.37 -6.82
N LYS A 257 5.71 22.59 -7.45
CA LYS A 257 4.27 22.78 -7.43
C LYS A 257 3.65 22.14 -6.19
N TRP A 258 3.93 20.85 -5.96
CA TRP A 258 3.34 20.06 -4.90
C TRP A 258 4.04 20.23 -3.54
N LYS A 259 5.24 20.83 -3.55
CA LYS A 259 6.03 21.10 -2.34
C LYS A 259 6.26 19.87 -1.47
N VAL A 260 6.44 18.69 -2.10
CA VAL A 260 6.76 17.45 -1.39
C VAL A 260 8.11 17.64 -0.67
N ASP A 261 8.15 17.37 0.63
CA ASP A 261 9.37 17.57 1.40
C ASP A 261 10.42 16.50 1.09
N VAL A 262 10.02 15.23 1.17
CA VAL A 262 10.91 14.06 1.09
C VAL A 262 10.31 13.03 0.13
N ILE A 263 11.18 12.37 -0.65
CA ILE A 263 10.77 11.29 -1.54
C ILE A 263 11.63 10.05 -1.36
N ALA A 264 10.98 8.88 -1.34
CA ALA A 264 11.61 7.56 -1.21
C ALA A 264 11.04 6.60 -2.26
N PRO A 265 11.34 6.82 -3.57
CA PRO A 265 10.72 6.08 -4.66
C PRO A 265 11.20 4.64 -4.70
N GLY A 266 10.32 3.74 -5.15
CA GLY A 266 10.57 2.31 -5.29
C GLY A 266 9.95 1.71 -6.55
N HIS A 267 10.03 0.41 -6.67
CA HIS A 267 9.31 -0.43 -7.61
C HIS A 267 9.35 0.07 -9.06
N CYS A 268 8.18 0.35 -9.66
CA CYS A 268 8.01 0.75 -11.06
C CYS A 268 8.35 2.21 -11.36
N THR A 269 9.02 2.93 -10.45
CA THR A 269 9.47 4.30 -10.72
C THR A 269 10.45 4.38 -11.89
N GLY A 270 11.36 3.41 -12.02
CA GLY A 270 12.32 3.31 -13.12
C GLY A 270 13.63 4.07 -12.89
N GLU A 271 14.73 3.53 -13.44
CA GLU A 271 16.08 4.04 -13.19
C GLU A 271 16.29 5.50 -13.65
N PRO A 272 15.80 5.95 -14.83
CA PRO A 272 15.89 7.36 -15.23
C PRO A 272 15.19 8.29 -14.24
N ALA A 273 14.02 7.87 -13.73
CA ALA A 273 13.28 8.67 -12.76
C ALA A 273 13.96 8.69 -11.38
N PHE A 274 14.60 7.59 -10.94
CA PHE A 274 15.42 7.61 -9.73
C PHE A 274 16.53 8.65 -9.83
N ALA A 275 17.26 8.71 -10.97
CA ALA A 275 18.33 9.68 -11.19
C ALA A 275 17.80 11.12 -11.19
N ALA A 276 16.68 11.39 -11.87
CA ALA A 276 16.06 12.71 -11.91
C ALA A 276 15.59 13.17 -10.52
N LEU A 277 14.95 12.28 -9.76
CA LEU A 277 14.50 12.56 -8.39
C LEU A 277 15.67 12.81 -7.44
N GLN A 278 16.76 12.04 -7.53
CA GLN A 278 17.98 12.31 -6.75
C GLN A 278 18.54 13.70 -7.04
N LYS A 279 18.59 14.08 -8.31
CA LYS A 279 19.10 15.41 -8.72
C LYS A 279 18.25 16.55 -8.15
N VAL A 280 16.93 16.43 -8.17
CA VAL A 280 16.00 17.50 -7.77
C VAL A 280 15.80 17.56 -6.26
N PHE A 281 15.73 16.42 -5.58
CA PHE A 281 15.48 16.38 -4.14
C PHE A 281 16.76 16.43 -3.29
N GLY A 282 17.93 16.04 -3.84
CA GLY A 282 19.21 16.07 -3.12
C GLY A 282 19.15 15.25 -1.82
N GLU A 283 19.46 15.87 -0.69
CA GLU A 283 19.41 15.22 0.64
C GLU A 283 18.00 14.78 1.08
N ARG A 284 16.96 15.27 0.41
CA ARG A 284 15.57 14.89 0.66
C ARG A 284 15.11 13.68 -0.16
N TYR A 285 16.00 13.09 -0.94
CA TYR A 285 15.81 11.79 -1.57
C TYR A 285 16.29 10.70 -0.61
N LEU A 286 15.39 9.80 -0.22
CA LEU A 286 15.73 8.66 0.61
C LEU A 286 15.80 7.39 -0.23
N TYR A 287 16.81 6.57 0.05
CA TYR A 287 16.89 5.24 -0.54
C TYR A 287 15.87 4.32 0.10
N ALA A 288 15.06 3.65 -0.73
CA ALA A 288 13.96 2.78 -0.31
C ALA A 288 13.98 1.38 -0.97
N GLY A 289 15.15 0.82 -1.24
CA GLY A 289 15.26 -0.55 -1.78
C GLY A 289 14.91 -1.64 -0.77
N LEU A 290 14.77 -2.86 -1.25
CA LEU A 290 14.44 -4.06 -0.46
C LEU A 290 15.28 -4.14 0.83
N GLY A 291 14.63 -4.37 1.96
CA GLY A 291 15.23 -4.47 3.28
C GLY A 291 15.52 -3.11 3.95
N THR A 292 15.24 -1.99 3.30
CA THR A 292 15.39 -0.66 3.89
C THR A 292 14.35 -0.42 4.98
N ILE A 293 14.77 0.22 6.06
CA ILE A 293 13.89 0.73 7.11
C ILE A 293 13.93 2.26 7.06
N LEU A 294 12.79 2.89 6.78
CA LEU A 294 12.60 4.33 6.84
C LEU A 294 11.98 4.68 8.18
N LYS A 295 12.61 5.56 8.95
CA LYS A 295 12.00 6.12 10.17
C LYS A 295 10.94 7.14 9.76
N LEU A 296 9.81 7.10 10.43
CA LEU A 296 8.71 8.05 10.24
C LEU A 296 8.64 9.02 11.42
N PRO A 297 8.16 10.25 11.20
CA PRO A 297 8.04 11.27 12.26
C PRO A 297 6.99 10.94 13.32
#